data_2a4a04330e3e34a2dd587d6df7007967
#
_entry.id   2a4a04330e3e34a2dd587d6df7007967
#
_cell.length_a   1.000
_cell.length_b   1.000
_cell.length_c   1.000
_cell.angle_alpha   90.00
_cell.angle_beta   90.00
_cell.angle_gamma   90.00
#
_symmetry.space_group_name_H-M   'P 1'
#
loop_
_entity.id
_entity.type
_entity.pdbx_description
1 polymer ?
#
loop_
_entity_poly.entity_id
_entity_poly.type
_entity_poly.pdbx_seq_one_letter_code
_entity_poly.pdbx_strand_id
1 'polypeptide(L)'
;MIKLPSELEINSLIDDLRTFSWEAADVLLYYSKIVKDSKYKSNILENDNSEDPVTIADLRVNELIIQRINEKYKDVDWEILSEENVKMESENCDFREDWMWVLDPLDGTKDFIQGTSNYAMHLALNYKNKPYIGIVLIPEKDQLWISNVENVWCEKRDGSLIELNPPLNKNLKEMVLVTSKNHRNETLKNLIQKINFKEVIIMGSIGCKITSIVRGESDIYICLSLPGKSSPKDWDFAAPAAILKSAGGAITNLDNQELTYGKLNYKQEGIIVASNNNLIHQSICLEIKEIIKKYDLYHL
;
A
#
# COMPACT_ATOMS: atom_id res chain seq x y z
N MET A 1 19.85 -14.24 9.64
CA MET A 1 19.45 -13.53 8.40
C MET A 1 18.70 -14.51 7.52
N ILE A 2 17.50 -14.18 7.06
CA ILE A 2 16.71 -15.00 6.13
C ILE A 2 17.46 -15.00 4.79
N LYS A 3 17.70 -16.17 4.20
CA LYS A 3 18.32 -16.26 2.87
C LYS A 3 17.23 -16.19 1.81
N LEU A 4 17.44 -15.37 0.79
CA LEU A 4 16.61 -15.36 -0.41
C LEU A 4 16.68 -16.72 -1.13
N PRO A 5 15.66 -17.12 -1.89
CA PRO A 5 15.68 -18.36 -2.65
C PRO A 5 16.80 -18.32 -3.69
N SER A 6 17.31 -19.51 -4.07
CA SER A 6 18.36 -19.68 -5.09
C SER A 6 19.62 -18.85 -4.85
N GLU A 7 19.96 -18.58 -3.57
CA GLU A 7 21.14 -17.77 -3.17
C GLU A 7 21.21 -16.36 -3.79
N LEU A 8 20.06 -15.78 -4.12
CA LEU A 8 20.00 -14.44 -4.68
C LEU A 8 20.56 -13.40 -3.72
N GLU A 9 21.36 -12.50 -4.27
CA GLU A 9 21.89 -11.35 -3.53
C GLU A 9 20.86 -10.23 -3.47
N ILE A 10 20.53 -9.75 -2.27
CA ILE A 10 19.47 -8.77 -2.03
C ILE A 10 19.70 -7.45 -2.79
N ASN A 11 20.94 -7.01 -2.90
CA ASN A 11 21.27 -5.77 -3.62
C ASN A 11 21.03 -5.91 -5.12
N SER A 12 21.39 -7.05 -5.72
CA SER A 12 21.10 -7.33 -7.13
C SER A 12 19.59 -7.40 -7.40
N LEU A 13 18.84 -8.02 -6.49
CA LEU A 13 17.39 -8.06 -6.59
C LEU A 13 16.79 -6.64 -6.53
N ILE A 14 17.25 -5.80 -5.60
CA ILE A 14 16.79 -4.42 -5.48
C ILE A 14 17.11 -3.60 -6.74
N ASP A 15 18.27 -3.79 -7.36
CA ASP A 15 18.65 -3.10 -8.61
C ASP A 15 17.72 -3.49 -9.77
N ASP A 16 17.36 -4.77 -9.87
CA ASP A 16 16.37 -5.22 -10.85
C ASP A 16 14.98 -4.63 -10.56
N LEU A 17 14.53 -4.66 -9.29
CA LEU A 17 13.24 -4.09 -8.90
C LEU A 17 13.16 -2.57 -9.15
N ARG A 18 14.27 -1.86 -8.95
CA ARG A 18 14.41 -0.43 -9.32
C ARG A 18 14.15 -0.24 -10.81
N THR A 19 14.79 -1.05 -11.65
CA THR A 19 14.63 -0.99 -13.10
C THR A 19 13.18 -1.27 -13.51
N PHE A 20 12.58 -2.34 -13.00
CA PHE A 20 11.20 -2.71 -13.31
C PHE A 20 10.20 -1.63 -12.87
N SER A 21 10.45 -1.03 -11.69
CA SER A 21 9.59 0.03 -11.16
C SER A 21 9.64 1.29 -12.03
N TRP A 22 10.80 1.70 -12.52
CA TRP A 22 10.88 2.86 -13.41
C TRP A 22 10.29 2.60 -14.80
N GLU A 23 10.36 1.37 -15.31
CA GLU A 23 9.62 0.96 -16.51
C GLU A 23 8.10 1.05 -16.29
N ALA A 24 7.62 0.60 -15.13
CA ALA A 24 6.22 0.74 -14.75
C ALA A 24 5.79 2.20 -14.61
N ALA A 25 6.69 3.07 -14.08
CA ALA A 25 6.44 4.51 -14.02
C ALA A 25 6.19 5.11 -15.40
N ASP A 26 6.94 4.70 -16.41
CA ASP A 26 6.77 5.20 -17.79
C ASP A 26 5.39 4.82 -18.34
N VAL A 27 4.93 3.59 -18.08
CA VAL A 27 3.59 3.13 -18.45
C VAL A 27 2.52 3.96 -17.75
N LEU A 28 2.61 4.10 -16.42
CA LEU A 28 1.63 4.86 -15.64
C LEU A 28 1.57 6.34 -16.05
N LEU A 29 2.72 6.98 -16.25
CA LEU A 29 2.79 8.37 -16.67
C LEU A 29 2.27 8.57 -18.11
N TYR A 30 2.49 7.62 -19.00
CA TYR A 30 1.92 7.67 -20.35
C TYR A 30 0.39 7.69 -20.29
N TYR A 31 -0.24 6.77 -19.58
CA TYR A 31 -1.69 6.71 -19.45
C TYR A 31 -2.26 7.85 -18.59
N SER A 32 -1.54 8.32 -17.58
CA SER A 32 -1.94 9.50 -16.79
C SER A 32 -2.10 10.75 -17.67
N LYS A 33 -1.20 10.96 -18.64
CA LYS A 33 -1.32 12.06 -19.61
C LYS A 33 -2.60 11.94 -20.44
N ILE A 34 -2.95 10.72 -20.87
CA ILE A 34 -4.17 10.48 -21.64
C ILE A 34 -5.43 10.73 -20.78
N VAL A 35 -5.42 10.28 -19.51
CA VAL A 35 -6.53 10.53 -18.58
C VAL A 35 -6.77 12.02 -18.35
N LYS A 36 -5.69 12.80 -18.24
CA LYS A 36 -5.77 14.27 -18.04
C LYS A 36 -6.32 15.00 -19.27
N ASP A 37 -6.20 14.40 -20.45
CA ASP A 37 -6.86 14.87 -21.66
C ASP A 37 -8.29 14.29 -21.75
N SER A 38 -9.28 15.11 -21.33
CA SER A 38 -10.70 14.70 -21.23
C SER A 38 -11.28 14.06 -22.49
N LYS A 39 -10.69 14.33 -23.66
CA LYS A 39 -11.12 13.82 -24.96
C LYS A 39 -10.91 12.30 -25.12
N TYR A 40 -9.94 11.72 -24.39
CA TYR A 40 -9.55 10.32 -24.50
C TYR A 40 -9.80 9.47 -23.26
N LYS A 41 -10.42 10.07 -22.24
CA LYS A 41 -10.61 9.42 -20.93
C LYS A 41 -11.41 8.12 -20.99
N SER A 42 -12.44 8.04 -21.87
CA SER A 42 -13.28 6.84 -22.04
C SER A 42 -12.53 5.66 -22.67
N ASN A 43 -11.41 5.91 -23.36
CA ASN A 43 -10.66 4.87 -24.06
C ASN A 43 -9.71 4.08 -23.17
N ILE A 44 -9.65 4.42 -21.88
CA ILE A 44 -8.69 3.81 -20.92
C ILE A 44 -9.39 2.84 -19.99
N LEU A 45 -10.71 2.97 -19.82
CA LEU A 45 -11.48 2.10 -18.93
C LEU A 45 -11.72 0.75 -19.60
N GLU A 46 -11.21 -0.33 -18.99
CA GLU A 46 -11.53 -1.70 -19.38
C GLU A 46 -12.78 -2.19 -18.65
N ASN A 47 -13.00 -1.70 -17.44
CA ASN A 47 -14.16 -2.01 -16.62
C ASN A 47 -14.70 -0.74 -15.98
N ASP A 48 -15.95 -0.38 -16.25
CA ASP A 48 -16.64 0.79 -15.66
C ASP A 48 -17.42 0.41 -14.38
N ASN A 49 -16.91 -0.54 -13.61
CA ASN A 49 -17.44 -0.79 -12.28
C ASN A 49 -17.11 0.41 -11.38
N SER A 50 -18.12 1.19 -11.00
CA SER A 50 -17.94 2.41 -10.19
C SER A 50 -17.31 2.13 -8.81
N GLU A 51 -17.42 0.91 -8.30
CA GLU A 51 -16.82 0.52 -7.02
C GLU A 51 -15.35 0.08 -7.17
N ASP A 52 -15.01 -0.62 -8.26
CA ASP A 52 -13.68 -1.17 -8.51
C ASP A 52 -13.32 -1.06 -10.02
N PRO A 53 -12.97 0.14 -10.51
CA PRO A 53 -12.62 0.35 -11.90
C PRO A 53 -11.25 -0.24 -12.23
N VAL A 54 -11.12 -0.80 -13.42
CA VAL A 54 -9.86 -1.27 -14.00
C VAL A 54 -9.54 -0.46 -15.25
N THR A 55 -8.30 -0.06 -15.39
CA THR A 55 -7.83 0.66 -16.58
C THR A 55 -6.80 -0.16 -17.37
N ILE A 56 -6.59 0.23 -18.62
CA ILE A 56 -5.50 -0.36 -19.43
C ILE A 56 -4.14 -0.20 -18.72
N ALA A 57 -3.97 0.86 -17.93
CA ALA A 57 -2.72 1.08 -17.19
C ALA A 57 -2.48 -0.02 -16.15
N ASP A 58 -3.52 -0.41 -15.40
CA ASP A 58 -3.46 -1.52 -14.41
C ASP A 58 -2.96 -2.80 -15.10
N LEU A 59 -3.62 -3.18 -16.21
CA LEU A 59 -3.30 -4.41 -16.94
C LEU A 59 -1.88 -4.39 -17.53
N ARG A 60 -1.45 -3.25 -18.09
CA ARG A 60 -0.11 -3.12 -18.68
C ARG A 60 1.00 -3.16 -17.66
N VAL A 61 0.81 -2.55 -16.49
CA VAL A 61 1.78 -2.64 -15.39
C VAL A 61 1.82 -4.05 -14.81
N ASN A 62 0.65 -4.69 -14.67
CA ASN A 62 0.54 -6.08 -14.26
C ASN A 62 1.35 -7.01 -15.18
N GLU A 63 1.08 -6.96 -16.47
CA GLU A 63 1.81 -7.75 -17.49
C GLU A 63 3.32 -7.49 -17.43
N LEU A 64 3.73 -6.22 -17.39
CA LEU A 64 5.13 -5.82 -17.37
C LEU A 64 5.87 -6.41 -16.17
N ILE A 65 5.37 -6.20 -14.95
CA ILE A 65 6.05 -6.63 -13.72
C ILE A 65 6.13 -8.15 -13.64
N ILE A 66 5.03 -8.85 -13.95
CA ILE A 66 5.00 -10.32 -13.94
C ILE A 66 5.97 -10.88 -14.98
N GLN A 67 5.99 -10.31 -16.20
CA GLN A 67 6.91 -10.72 -17.24
C GLN A 67 8.37 -10.53 -16.80
N ARG A 68 8.74 -9.36 -16.24
CA ARG A 68 10.09 -9.08 -15.78
C ARG A 68 10.56 -10.05 -14.69
N ILE A 69 9.70 -10.34 -13.72
CA ILE A 69 10.00 -11.30 -12.65
C ILE A 69 10.21 -12.69 -13.26
N ASN A 70 9.31 -13.17 -14.11
CA ASN A 70 9.37 -14.50 -14.69
C ASN A 70 10.57 -14.68 -15.64
N GLU A 71 10.90 -13.69 -16.46
CA GLU A 71 12.04 -13.75 -17.37
C GLU A 71 13.38 -13.74 -16.62
N LYS A 72 13.51 -12.85 -15.63
CA LYS A 72 14.76 -12.68 -14.89
C LYS A 72 15.03 -13.81 -13.91
N TYR A 73 13.99 -14.34 -13.29
CA TYR A 73 14.07 -15.29 -12.17
C TYR A 73 13.34 -16.60 -12.45
N LYS A 74 13.40 -17.07 -13.70
CA LYS A 74 12.70 -18.28 -14.19
C LYS A 74 13.03 -19.57 -13.42
N ASP A 75 14.21 -19.62 -12.76
CA ASP A 75 14.69 -20.79 -12.03
C ASP A 75 14.52 -20.61 -10.49
N VAL A 76 13.71 -19.65 -10.06
CA VAL A 76 13.46 -19.37 -8.63
C VAL A 76 12.04 -19.81 -8.27
N ASP A 77 11.93 -20.62 -7.21
CA ASP A 77 10.65 -21.07 -6.68
C ASP A 77 10.02 -19.97 -5.82
N TRP A 78 9.10 -19.22 -6.40
CA TRP A 78 8.21 -18.28 -5.75
C TRP A 78 6.90 -18.13 -6.51
N GLU A 79 5.90 -17.63 -5.83
CA GLU A 79 4.57 -17.41 -6.37
C GLU A 79 4.31 -15.92 -6.59
N ILE A 80 3.32 -15.60 -7.41
CA ILE A 80 2.92 -14.22 -7.68
C ILE A 80 1.43 -14.07 -7.42
N LEU A 81 1.08 -13.31 -6.41
CA LEU A 81 -0.26 -12.82 -6.13
C LEU A 81 -0.39 -11.41 -6.72
N SER A 82 -1.28 -11.23 -7.67
CA SER A 82 -1.58 -9.91 -8.25
C SER A 82 -3.07 -9.62 -8.16
N GLU A 83 -3.42 -8.36 -7.91
CA GLU A 83 -4.80 -7.88 -7.90
C GLU A 83 -5.54 -8.26 -9.18
N GLU A 84 -4.94 -7.96 -10.34
CA GLU A 84 -5.59 -8.18 -11.65
C GLU A 84 -5.72 -9.66 -12.00
N ASN A 85 -4.76 -10.50 -11.61
CA ASN A 85 -4.86 -11.93 -11.81
C ASN A 85 -5.99 -12.54 -10.96
N VAL A 86 -6.13 -12.13 -9.70
CA VAL A 86 -7.24 -12.57 -8.83
C VAL A 86 -8.60 -12.13 -9.35
N LYS A 87 -8.70 -10.94 -9.98
CA LYS A 87 -9.94 -10.48 -10.61
C LYS A 87 -10.31 -11.31 -11.85
N MET A 88 -9.33 -11.80 -12.59
CA MET A 88 -9.53 -12.62 -13.79
C MET A 88 -9.80 -14.10 -13.47
N GLU A 89 -9.16 -14.61 -12.42
CA GLU A 89 -9.24 -16.01 -12.01
C GLU A 89 -10.24 -16.14 -10.87
N SER A 90 -11.35 -16.86 -11.08
CA SER A 90 -12.40 -17.05 -10.08
C SER A 90 -12.02 -18.07 -8.98
N GLU A 91 -10.80 -18.59 -8.95
CA GLU A 91 -10.35 -19.60 -8.02
C GLU A 91 -9.36 -19.06 -6.98
N ASN A 92 -9.58 -19.42 -5.71
CA ASN A 92 -8.63 -19.20 -4.63
C ASN A 92 -7.37 -20.02 -4.90
N CYS A 93 -6.25 -19.34 -5.16
CA CYS A 93 -4.96 -20.00 -5.27
C CYS A 93 -4.51 -20.49 -3.89
N ASP A 94 -4.18 -21.78 -3.79
CA ASP A 94 -3.56 -22.36 -2.61
C ASP A 94 -2.04 -22.17 -2.74
N PHE A 95 -1.54 -21.05 -2.26
CA PHE A 95 -0.11 -20.72 -2.31
C PHE A 95 0.67 -21.66 -1.40
N ARG A 96 1.73 -22.28 -1.94
CA ARG A 96 2.52 -23.33 -1.27
C ARG A 96 3.93 -22.90 -0.95
N GLU A 97 4.43 -21.89 -1.68
CA GLU A 97 5.81 -21.47 -1.54
C GLU A 97 6.00 -20.54 -0.33
N ASP A 98 7.16 -20.64 0.32
CA ASP A 98 7.54 -19.73 1.41
C ASP A 98 7.70 -18.28 0.94
N TRP A 99 8.02 -18.08 -0.35
CA TRP A 99 8.26 -16.79 -0.97
C TRP A 99 7.16 -16.44 -1.98
N MET A 100 6.57 -15.26 -1.84
CA MET A 100 5.48 -14.82 -2.69
C MET A 100 5.61 -13.33 -3.01
N TRP A 101 5.57 -13.01 -4.28
CA TRP A 101 5.35 -11.64 -4.75
C TRP A 101 3.91 -11.24 -4.55
N VAL A 102 3.70 -10.00 -4.09
CA VAL A 102 2.37 -9.41 -3.93
C VAL A 102 2.35 -8.09 -4.67
N LEU A 103 1.55 -8.00 -5.73
CA LEU A 103 1.50 -6.88 -6.66
C LEU A 103 0.12 -6.19 -6.65
N ASP A 104 0.12 -4.89 -6.47
CA ASP A 104 -0.94 -3.98 -6.85
C ASP A 104 -0.40 -3.09 -7.98
N PRO A 105 -0.84 -3.28 -9.22
CA PRO A 105 -0.30 -2.54 -10.36
C PRO A 105 -0.63 -1.05 -10.32
N LEU A 106 -1.76 -0.68 -9.71
CA LEU A 106 -2.24 0.71 -9.63
C LEU A 106 -3.17 0.92 -8.44
N ASP A 107 -2.63 1.01 -7.22
CA ASP A 107 -3.42 1.45 -6.05
C ASP A 107 -3.86 2.91 -6.22
N GLY A 108 -5.14 3.13 -6.02
CA GLY A 108 -5.76 4.43 -6.21
C GLY A 108 -6.27 4.66 -7.64
N THR A 109 -6.78 3.64 -8.32
CA THR A 109 -7.33 3.70 -9.69
C THR A 109 -8.37 4.82 -9.85
N LYS A 110 -9.21 5.08 -8.84
CA LYS A 110 -10.16 6.22 -8.87
C LYS A 110 -9.47 7.58 -8.91
N ASP A 111 -8.41 7.76 -8.15
CA ASP A 111 -7.59 8.97 -8.18
C ASP A 111 -6.85 9.12 -9.50
N PHE A 112 -6.32 8.02 -10.05
CA PHE A 112 -5.75 7.98 -11.39
C PHE A 112 -6.75 8.44 -12.45
N ILE A 113 -7.95 7.87 -12.51
CA ILE A 113 -9.02 8.23 -13.45
C ILE A 113 -9.46 9.70 -13.27
N GLN A 114 -9.39 10.24 -12.05
CA GLN A 114 -9.67 11.65 -11.77
C GLN A 114 -8.52 12.59 -12.18
N GLY A 115 -7.38 12.07 -12.59
CA GLY A 115 -6.20 12.83 -12.99
C GLY A 115 -5.45 13.46 -11.81
N THR A 116 -5.61 12.91 -10.59
CA THR A 116 -4.82 13.34 -9.43
C THR A 116 -3.45 12.65 -9.42
N SER A 117 -2.55 13.13 -8.55
CA SER A 117 -1.22 12.53 -8.36
C SER A 117 -1.16 11.50 -7.21
N ASN A 118 -2.31 11.08 -6.69
CA ASN A 118 -2.38 10.22 -5.51
C ASN A 118 -2.69 8.77 -5.88
N TYR A 119 -1.84 8.19 -6.71
CA TYR A 119 -1.84 6.78 -7.08
C TYR A 119 -0.42 6.22 -7.02
N ALA A 120 -0.31 4.90 -6.86
CA ALA A 120 0.97 4.23 -6.71
C ALA A 120 0.92 2.79 -7.25
N MET A 121 2.07 2.23 -7.62
CA MET A 121 2.24 0.78 -7.76
C MET A 121 2.85 0.24 -6.47
N HIS A 122 2.35 -0.92 -6.01
CA HIS A 122 2.89 -1.64 -4.87
C HIS A 122 3.45 -2.98 -5.31
N LEU A 123 4.68 -3.29 -4.91
CA LEU A 123 5.28 -4.62 -5.11
C LEU A 123 5.97 -5.04 -3.83
N ALA A 124 5.55 -6.15 -3.23
CA ALA A 124 6.20 -6.72 -2.07
C ALA A 124 6.72 -8.13 -2.37
N LEU A 125 7.84 -8.48 -1.77
CA LEU A 125 8.26 -9.88 -1.64
C LEU A 125 7.98 -10.31 -0.20
N ASN A 126 7.04 -11.23 -0.03
CA ASN A 126 6.68 -11.81 1.25
C ASN A 126 7.47 -13.09 1.51
N TYR A 127 7.88 -13.28 2.76
CA TYR A 127 8.40 -14.54 3.26
C TYR A 127 7.47 -15.08 4.35
N LYS A 128 6.94 -16.28 4.17
CA LYS A 128 6.01 -16.92 5.13
C LYS A 128 4.89 -15.96 5.55
N ASN A 129 4.22 -15.41 4.56
CA ASN A 129 3.09 -14.48 4.73
C ASN A 129 3.43 -13.19 5.50
N LYS A 130 4.70 -12.75 5.47
CA LYS A 130 5.14 -11.46 6.04
C LYS A 130 5.95 -10.68 5.02
N PRO A 131 5.67 -9.39 4.83
CA PRO A 131 6.44 -8.55 3.92
C PRO A 131 7.92 -8.50 4.32
N TYR A 132 8.81 -8.80 3.37
CA TYR A 132 10.26 -8.83 3.53
C TYR A 132 10.94 -7.70 2.76
N ILE A 133 10.53 -7.48 1.50
CA ILE A 133 10.90 -6.32 0.68
C ILE A 133 9.63 -5.59 0.32
N GLY A 134 9.67 -4.27 0.33
CA GLY A 134 8.55 -3.42 -0.12
C GLY A 134 9.01 -2.38 -1.11
N ILE A 135 8.25 -2.24 -2.19
CA ILE A 135 8.40 -1.22 -3.22
C ILE A 135 7.08 -0.45 -3.32
N VAL A 136 7.14 0.87 -3.17
CA VAL A 136 6.02 1.77 -3.46
C VAL A 136 6.50 2.83 -4.44
N LEU A 137 6.00 2.78 -5.66
CA LEU A 137 6.31 3.74 -6.71
C LEU A 137 5.19 4.77 -6.82
N ILE A 138 5.51 6.06 -6.70
CA ILE A 138 4.58 7.18 -6.89
C ILE A 138 5.08 8.00 -8.09
N PRO A 139 4.66 7.64 -9.32
CA PRO A 139 5.29 8.14 -10.54
C PRO A 139 5.10 9.66 -10.74
N GLU A 140 3.95 10.21 -10.40
CA GLU A 140 3.67 11.65 -10.51
C GLU A 140 4.52 12.52 -9.56
N LYS A 141 5.09 11.94 -8.52
CA LYS A 141 5.97 12.62 -7.57
C LYS A 141 7.44 12.30 -7.81
N ASP A 142 7.75 11.51 -8.82
CA ASP A 142 9.12 11.03 -9.09
C ASP A 142 9.73 10.37 -7.85
N GLN A 143 8.99 9.45 -7.20
CA GLN A 143 9.38 8.81 -5.95
C GLN A 143 9.29 7.29 -6.07
N LEU A 144 10.41 6.64 -5.79
CA LEU A 144 10.50 5.19 -5.62
C LEU A 144 10.94 4.89 -4.19
N TRP A 145 10.01 4.39 -3.40
CA TRP A 145 10.22 3.94 -2.03
C TRP A 145 10.63 2.49 -2.02
N ILE A 146 11.73 2.19 -1.34
CA ILE A 146 12.28 0.84 -1.25
C ILE A 146 12.55 0.52 0.21
N SER A 147 12.16 -0.66 0.66
CA SER A 147 12.56 -1.21 1.95
C SER A 147 13.12 -2.62 1.80
N ASN A 148 14.15 -2.89 2.59
CA ASN A 148 14.60 -4.23 2.89
C ASN A 148 14.61 -4.35 4.42
N VAL A 149 14.11 -5.32 5.01
CA VAL A 149 13.98 -5.58 6.47
C VAL A 149 14.64 -4.56 7.42
N GLU A 150 15.84 -4.06 7.08
CA GLU A 150 16.69 -3.21 7.95
C GLU A 150 16.62 -1.72 7.60
N ASN A 151 16.39 -1.40 6.34
CA ASN A 151 16.49 -0.04 5.82
C ASN A 151 15.30 0.33 4.96
N VAL A 152 14.99 1.62 4.93
CA VAL A 152 14.05 2.24 4.01
C VAL A 152 14.67 3.50 3.43
N TRP A 153 14.44 3.74 2.14
CA TRP A 153 14.83 4.99 1.48
C TRP A 153 13.84 5.34 0.38
N CYS A 154 13.85 6.57 -0.01
CA CYS A 154 13.13 7.06 -1.18
C CYS A 154 14.13 7.67 -2.16
N GLU A 155 14.09 7.23 -3.40
CA GLU A 155 14.91 7.76 -4.48
C GLU A 155 14.06 8.33 -5.60
N LYS A 156 14.64 9.31 -6.31
CA LYS A 156 14.10 9.81 -7.56
C LYS A 156 14.72 9.05 -8.73
N ARG A 157 14.19 9.26 -9.92
CA ARG A 157 14.70 8.64 -11.15
C ARG A 157 16.17 9.01 -11.46
N ASP A 158 16.60 10.19 -11.06
CA ASP A 158 18.01 10.63 -11.21
C ASP A 158 18.96 10.02 -10.16
N GLY A 159 18.44 9.17 -9.27
CA GLY A 159 19.19 8.54 -8.19
C GLY A 159 19.36 9.40 -6.94
N SER A 160 18.85 10.64 -6.93
CA SER A 160 18.89 11.48 -5.72
C SER A 160 17.96 10.91 -4.64
N LEU A 161 18.44 10.94 -3.38
CA LEU A 161 17.69 10.46 -2.23
C LEU A 161 16.85 11.56 -1.60
N ILE A 162 15.68 11.20 -1.10
CA ILE A 162 14.82 12.08 -0.28
C ILE A 162 15.18 11.84 1.18
N GLU A 163 15.48 12.91 1.91
CA GLU A 163 15.74 12.86 3.34
C GLU A 163 14.46 12.49 4.11
N LEU A 164 14.61 11.54 5.04
CA LEU A 164 13.52 11.08 5.89
C LEU A 164 13.63 11.72 7.28
N ASN A 165 12.49 12.22 7.76
CA ASN A 165 12.43 12.78 9.10
C ASN A 165 12.20 11.66 10.15
N PRO A 166 12.89 11.73 11.29
CA PRO A 166 12.63 10.78 12.38
C PRO A 166 11.20 10.95 12.92
N PRO A 167 10.56 9.86 13.35
CA PRO A 167 9.23 9.93 13.94
C PRO A 167 9.22 10.75 15.24
N LEU A 168 8.17 11.54 15.43
CA LEU A 168 7.98 12.35 16.63
C LEU A 168 6.97 11.67 17.57
N ASN A 169 7.22 11.81 18.90
CA ASN A 169 6.24 11.42 19.90
C ASN A 169 5.15 12.50 19.98
N LYS A 170 3.93 12.16 19.60
CA LYS A 170 2.75 13.03 19.67
C LYS A 170 1.58 12.31 20.32
N ASN A 171 0.77 13.05 21.08
CA ASN A 171 -0.52 12.57 21.53
C ASN A 171 -1.49 12.49 20.35
N LEU A 172 -2.52 11.63 20.42
CA LEU A 172 -3.45 11.39 19.33
C LEU A 172 -4.10 12.67 18.77
N LYS A 173 -4.43 13.64 19.63
CA LYS A 173 -5.01 14.96 19.25
C LYS A 173 -4.03 15.91 18.55
N GLU A 174 -2.73 15.68 18.73
CA GLU A 174 -1.67 16.48 18.11
C GLU A 174 -1.27 15.93 16.74
N MET A 175 -1.76 14.73 16.42
CA MET A 175 -1.44 14.03 15.17
C MET A 175 -2.20 14.61 13.98
N VAL A 176 -1.54 14.56 12.82
CA VAL A 176 -2.14 14.76 11.50
C VAL A 176 -2.62 13.42 10.98
N LEU A 177 -3.92 13.26 10.80
CA LEU A 177 -4.52 12.08 10.19
C LEU A 177 -4.48 12.18 8.67
N VAL A 178 -3.98 11.16 7.99
CA VAL A 178 -4.26 10.96 6.56
C VAL A 178 -5.37 9.93 6.40
N THR A 179 -6.34 10.18 5.51
CA THR A 179 -7.51 9.31 5.32
C THR A 179 -7.96 9.29 3.86
N SER A 180 -8.74 8.26 3.50
CA SER A 180 -9.26 8.10 2.13
C SER A 180 -10.37 9.10 1.82
N LYS A 181 -10.46 9.52 0.55
CA LYS A 181 -11.57 10.31 0.03
C LYS A 181 -12.85 9.47 -0.09
N ASN A 182 -12.72 8.27 -0.66
CA ASN A 182 -13.84 7.45 -1.12
C ASN A 182 -14.24 6.32 -0.15
N HIS A 183 -13.38 5.95 0.80
CA HIS A 183 -13.58 4.82 1.71
C HIS A 183 -13.79 5.26 3.17
N ARG A 184 -14.53 6.37 3.38
CA ARG A 184 -14.93 6.84 4.70
C ARG A 184 -16.40 6.56 4.93
N ASN A 185 -16.72 5.49 5.66
CA ASN A 185 -18.07 5.27 6.16
C ASN A 185 -18.41 6.21 7.34
N GLU A 186 -19.67 6.27 7.73
CA GLU A 186 -20.14 7.15 8.82
C GLU A 186 -19.46 6.81 10.16
N THR A 187 -19.17 5.54 10.42
CA THR A 187 -18.46 5.10 11.63
C THR A 187 -17.07 5.73 11.72
N LEU A 188 -16.29 5.66 10.64
CA LEU A 188 -14.96 6.29 10.59
C LEU A 188 -15.05 7.81 10.70
N LYS A 189 -16.03 8.46 10.06
CA LYS A 189 -16.25 9.90 10.19
C LYS A 189 -16.53 10.29 11.63
N ASN A 190 -17.41 9.56 12.32
CA ASN A 190 -17.73 9.78 13.72
C ASN A 190 -16.51 9.58 14.63
N LEU A 191 -15.72 8.53 14.38
CA LEU A 191 -14.48 8.29 15.12
C LEU A 191 -13.50 9.45 14.96
N ILE A 192 -13.26 9.93 13.73
CA ILE A 192 -12.39 11.07 13.44
C ILE A 192 -12.85 12.32 14.20
N GLN A 193 -14.16 12.61 14.20
CA GLN A 193 -14.72 13.74 14.94
C GLN A 193 -14.53 13.62 16.47
N LYS A 194 -14.67 12.40 17.03
CA LYS A 194 -14.51 12.19 18.47
C LYS A 194 -13.06 12.28 18.94
N ILE A 195 -12.12 11.85 18.11
CA ILE A 195 -10.69 11.98 18.38
C ILE A 195 -10.26 13.45 18.32
N ASN A 196 -10.77 14.19 17.34
CA ASN A 196 -10.45 15.59 17.09
C ASN A 196 -8.95 15.81 16.81
N PHE A 197 -8.47 15.20 15.73
CA PHE A 197 -7.09 15.34 15.26
C PHE A 197 -6.70 16.78 14.99
N LYS A 198 -5.40 17.10 15.08
CA LYS A 198 -4.87 18.44 14.74
C LYS A 198 -5.24 18.86 13.32
N GLU A 199 -5.15 17.92 12.38
CA GLU A 199 -5.44 18.14 10.96
C GLU A 199 -5.87 16.81 10.33
N VAL A 200 -6.66 16.91 9.25
CA VAL A 200 -7.09 15.76 8.46
C VAL A 200 -6.75 15.98 7.00
N ILE A 201 -5.83 15.19 6.46
CA ILE A 201 -5.42 15.21 5.05
C ILE A 201 -6.18 14.11 4.31
N ILE A 202 -6.69 14.44 3.12
CA ILE A 202 -7.41 13.50 2.25
C ILE A 202 -6.51 13.11 1.09
N MET A 203 -6.28 11.80 0.91
CA MET A 203 -5.39 11.28 -0.11
C MET A 203 -5.93 9.95 -0.66
N GLY A 204 -5.78 9.71 -1.97
CA GLY A 204 -5.96 8.39 -2.58
C GLY A 204 -4.84 7.43 -2.21
N SER A 205 -4.80 6.25 -2.78
CA SER A 205 -3.73 5.24 -2.62
C SER A 205 -3.31 4.97 -1.16
N ILE A 206 -3.18 3.74 -0.75
CA ILE A 206 -2.62 3.37 0.57
C ILE A 206 -1.12 3.64 0.58
N GLY A 207 -0.42 3.35 -0.52
CA GLY A 207 0.99 3.67 -0.67
C GLY A 207 1.29 5.16 -0.51
N CYS A 208 0.50 6.03 -1.14
CA CYS A 208 0.62 7.47 -0.97
C CYS A 208 0.41 7.93 0.47
N LYS A 209 -0.58 7.36 1.18
CA LYS A 209 -0.85 7.68 2.60
C LYS A 209 0.30 7.22 3.51
N ILE A 210 0.74 5.99 3.37
CA ILE A 210 1.81 5.44 4.21
C ILE A 210 3.13 6.16 3.97
N THR A 211 3.47 6.46 2.71
CA THR A 211 4.70 7.22 2.42
C THR A 211 4.61 8.67 2.91
N SER A 212 3.41 9.27 3.00
CA SER A 212 3.23 10.59 3.64
C SER A 212 3.53 10.54 5.15
N ILE A 213 3.21 9.41 5.81
CA ILE A 213 3.57 9.18 7.22
C ILE A 213 5.10 9.09 7.37
N VAL A 214 5.76 8.33 6.49
CA VAL A 214 7.22 8.17 6.53
C VAL A 214 7.96 9.50 6.25
N ARG A 215 7.38 10.37 5.39
CA ARG A 215 7.92 11.73 5.17
C ARG A 215 7.64 12.71 6.31
N GLY A 216 6.79 12.36 7.28
CA GLY A 216 6.38 13.27 8.35
C GLY A 216 5.36 14.32 7.93
N GLU A 217 4.71 14.18 6.78
CA GLU A 217 3.60 15.03 6.32
C GLU A 217 2.30 14.70 7.08
N SER A 218 2.16 13.45 7.49
CA SER A 218 1.11 12.97 8.38
C SER A 218 1.69 12.05 9.45
N ASP A 219 0.91 11.75 10.47
CA ASP A 219 1.38 10.95 11.61
C ASP A 219 0.69 9.59 11.71
N ILE A 220 -0.56 9.52 11.25
CA ILE A 220 -1.43 8.36 11.45
C ILE A 220 -2.38 8.15 10.28
N TYR A 221 -2.65 6.88 9.94
CA TYR A 221 -3.72 6.45 9.04
C TYR A 221 -4.63 5.46 9.77
N ILE A 222 -5.94 5.60 9.59
CA ILE A 222 -6.94 4.69 10.11
C ILE A 222 -7.83 4.24 8.96
N CYS A 223 -7.91 2.92 8.76
CA CYS A 223 -8.85 2.26 7.88
C CYS A 223 -9.90 1.53 8.70
N LEU A 224 -11.15 1.61 8.29
CA LEU A 224 -12.25 0.88 8.93
C LEU A 224 -13.11 0.20 7.87
N SER A 225 -13.07 -1.11 7.85
CA SER A 225 -13.89 -1.97 6.99
C SER A 225 -15.02 -2.58 7.78
N LEU A 226 -16.26 -2.41 7.30
CA LEU A 226 -17.45 -3.00 7.91
C LEU A 226 -17.64 -4.43 7.41
N PRO A 227 -18.15 -5.35 8.23
CA PRO A 227 -18.48 -6.70 7.82
C PRO A 227 -19.40 -6.72 6.57
N GLY A 228 -19.06 -7.56 5.59
CA GLY A 228 -19.84 -7.70 4.35
C GLY A 228 -19.72 -6.54 3.37
N LYS A 229 -18.83 -5.56 3.62
CA LYS A 229 -18.51 -4.47 2.71
C LYS A 229 -17.15 -4.69 2.05
N SER A 230 -16.86 -3.89 1.02
CA SER A 230 -15.52 -3.85 0.41
C SER A 230 -14.47 -3.53 1.48
N SER A 231 -13.39 -4.29 1.48
CA SER A 231 -12.24 -4.12 2.36
C SER A 231 -10.96 -4.12 1.55
N PRO A 232 -9.93 -3.41 2.01
CA PRO A 232 -8.60 -3.53 1.41
C PRO A 232 -8.13 -4.99 1.39
N LYS A 233 -7.20 -5.26 0.52
CA LYS A 233 -6.62 -6.58 0.27
C LYS A 233 -5.16 -6.62 0.66
N ASP A 234 -4.56 -7.79 0.54
CA ASP A 234 -3.15 -8.02 0.84
C ASP A 234 -2.24 -7.11 0.01
N TRP A 235 -2.55 -6.92 -1.27
CA TRP A 235 -1.75 -6.10 -2.18
C TRP A 235 -1.79 -4.61 -1.88
N ASP A 236 -2.88 -4.11 -1.28
CA ASP A 236 -2.96 -2.74 -0.80
C ASP A 236 -1.96 -2.45 0.33
N PHE A 237 -1.66 -3.45 1.19
CA PHE A 237 -0.90 -3.25 2.42
C PHE A 237 0.49 -3.86 2.44
N ALA A 238 0.80 -4.91 1.67
CA ALA A 238 2.04 -5.64 1.82
C ALA A 238 3.28 -4.75 1.65
N ALA A 239 3.39 -4.04 0.54
CA ALA A 239 4.53 -3.13 0.30
C ALA A 239 4.52 -1.91 1.23
N PRO A 240 3.39 -1.18 1.41
CA PRO A 240 3.32 -0.09 2.38
C PRO A 240 3.69 -0.49 3.80
N ALA A 241 3.29 -1.69 4.26
CA ALA A 241 3.63 -2.18 5.59
C ALA A 241 5.14 -2.44 5.76
N ALA A 242 5.79 -3.02 4.74
CA ALA A 242 7.24 -3.17 4.75
C ALA A 242 7.96 -1.82 4.85
N ILE A 243 7.54 -0.84 4.05
CA ILE A 243 8.08 0.53 4.06
C ILE A 243 7.93 1.17 5.44
N LEU A 244 6.71 1.15 6.00
CA LEU A 244 6.45 1.81 7.28
C LEU A 244 7.21 1.15 8.44
N LYS A 245 7.26 -0.18 8.48
CA LYS A 245 7.97 -0.94 9.50
C LYS A 245 9.47 -0.65 9.48
N SER A 246 10.09 -0.64 8.29
CA SER A 246 11.51 -0.31 8.14
C SER A 246 11.83 1.16 8.47
N ALA A 247 10.82 2.05 8.40
CA ALA A 247 10.93 3.45 8.84
C ALA A 247 10.76 3.63 10.37
N GLY A 248 10.56 2.56 11.13
CA GLY A 248 10.32 2.63 12.58
C GLY A 248 8.88 2.91 12.99
N GLY A 249 7.96 2.89 12.04
CA GLY A 249 6.52 2.94 12.28
C GLY A 249 5.90 1.56 12.52
N ALA A 250 4.59 1.52 12.65
CA ALA A 250 3.83 0.28 12.78
C ALA A 250 2.51 0.34 12.01
N ILE A 251 2.05 -0.81 11.54
CA ILE A 251 0.73 -1.02 10.97
C ILE A 251 0.16 -2.32 11.52
N THR A 252 -0.99 -2.23 12.18
CA THR A 252 -1.60 -3.36 12.89
C THR A 252 -3.13 -3.27 12.82
N ASN A 253 -3.80 -4.35 13.27
CA ASN A 253 -5.19 -4.22 13.66
C ASN A 253 -5.30 -3.40 14.98
N LEU A 254 -6.54 -3.12 15.41
CA LEU A 254 -6.77 -2.34 16.63
C LEU A 254 -6.32 -3.05 17.92
N ASP A 255 -6.10 -4.37 17.89
CA ASP A 255 -5.55 -5.15 19.01
C ASP A 255 -4.02 -5.18 19.01
N ASN A 256 -3.38 -4.32 18.23
CA ASN A 256 -1.93 -4.24 18.06
C ASN A 256 -1.30 -5.54 17.54
N GLN A 257 -2.04 -6.30 16.75
CA GLN A 257 -1.54 -7.50 16.09
C GLN A 257 -1.12 -7.16 14.66
N GLU A 258 0.01 -7.69 14.22
CA GLU A 258 0.49 -7.54 12.83
C GLU A 258 -0.56 -8.06 11.84
N LEU A 259 -0.65 -7.45 10.67
CA LEU A 259 -1.50 -7.93 9.59
C LEU A 259 -1.02 -9.31 9.14
N THR A 260 -1.97 -10.19 8.83
CA THR A 260 -1.70 -11.53 8.30
C THR A 260 -2.04 -11.54 6.82
N TYR A 261 -1.08 -11.92 6.00
CA TYR A 261 -1.20 -12.01 4.55
C TYR A 261 -1.43 -13.45 4.10
N GLY A 262 -1.87 -13.66 2.86
CA GLY A 262 -2.09 -14.98 2.28
C GLY A 262 -3.34 -15.70 2.80
N LYS A 263 -4.34 -14.97 3.30
CA LYS A 263 -5.66 -15.56 3.64
C LYS A 263 -6.42 -15.90 2.36
N LEU A 264 -7.34 -16.85 2.47
CA LEU A 264 -8.13 -17.37 1.34
C LEU A 264 -8.86 -16.29 0.52
N ASN A 265 -9.27 -15.19 1.15
CA ASN A 265 -9.99 -14.08 0.51
C ASN A 265 -9.11 -12.82 0.36
N TYR A 266 -7.85 -12.87 0.77
CA TYR A 266 -6.87 -11.76 0.78
C TYR A 266 -7.33 -10.51 1.54
N LYS A 267 -8.43 -10.55 2.29
CA LYS A 267 -9.03 -9.38 2.91
C LYS A 267 -8.30 -8.95 4.18
N GLN A 268 -8.10 -7.66 4.30
CA GLN A 268 -7.69 -6.99 5.52
C GLN A 268 -8.90 -6.28 6.13
N GLU A 269 -9.59 -6.96 7.05
CA GLU A 269 -10.87 -6.53 7.61
C GLU A 269 -10.72 -5.86 8.99
N GLY A 270 -11.78 -5.16 9.42
CA GLY A 270 -11.85 -4.49 10.71
C GLY A 270 -11.21 -3.11 10.72
N ILE A 271 -10.60 -2.76 11.86
CA ILE A 271 -9.92 -1.48 12.02
C ILE A 271 -8.42 -1.70 11.94
N ILE A 272 -7.79 -1.03 10.98
CA ILE A 272 -6.34 -1.03 10.78
C ILE A 272 -5.83 0.36 11.13
N VAL A 273 -4.78 0.41 11.94
CA VAL A 273 -4.09 1.63 12.35
C VAL A 273 -2.65 1.57 11.87
N ALA A 274 -2.19 2.64 11.23
CA ALA A 274 -0.78 2.83 10.89
C ALA A 274 -0.27 4.12 11.53
N SER A 275 0.88 4.10 12.17
CA SER A 275 1.50 5.29 12.77
C SER A 275 3.00 5.34 12.53
N ASN A 276 3.55 6.54 12.57
CA ASN A 276 4.97 6.81 12.29
C ASN A 276 5.94 6.31 13.38
N ASN A 277 5.45 5.90 14.55
CA ASN A 277 6.29 5.51 15.67
C ASN A 277 5.78 4.24 16.36
N ASN A 278 6.54 3.15 16.27
CA ASN A 278 6.19 1.85 16.82
C ASN A 278 6.21 1.84 18.37
N LEU A 279 6.97 2.73 19.00
CA LEU A 279 7.09 2.78 20.47
C LEU A 279 5.80 3.25 21.14
N ILE A 280 5.01 4.09 20.47
CA ILE A 280 3.74 4.60 21.01
C ILE A 280 2.52 3.96 20.33
N HIS A 281 2.71 3.13 19.31
CA HIS A 281 1.63 2.59 18.49
C HIS A 281 0.58 1.83 19.32
N GLN A 282 1.02 0.98 20.24
CA GLN A 282 0.11 0.24 21.11
C GLN A 282 -0.77 1.17 21.96
N SER A 283 -0.21 2.25 22.51
CA SER A 283 -0.99 3.22 23.28
C SER A 283 -2.00 3.98 22.43
N ILE A 284 -1.65 4.28 21.17
CA ILE A 284 -2.57 4.87 20.18
C ILE A 284 -3.75 3.92 19.92
N CYS A 285 -3.48 2.63 19.66
CA CYS A 285 -4.52 1.64 19.43
C CYS A 285 -5.46 1.50 20.64
N LEU A 286 -4.90 1.50 21.85
CA LEU A 286 -5.71 1.43 23.09
C LEU A 286 -6.59 2.68 23.27
N GLU A 287 -6.06 3.88 23.04
CA GLU A 287 -6.82 5.13 23.14
C GLU A 287 -7.97 5.16 22.09
N ILE A 288 -7.71 4.75 20.86
CA ILE A 288 -8.74 4.61 19.83
C ILE A 288 -9.82 3.62 20.26
N LYS A 289 -9.43 2.47 20.80
CA LYS A 289 -10.34 1.43 21.29
C LYS A 289 -11.24 1.92 22.43
N GLU A 290 -10.69 2.70 23.35
CA GLU A 290 -11.45 3.33 24.44
C GLU A 290 -12.47 4.36 23.92
N ILE A 291 -12.08 5.18 22.93
CA ILE A 291 -12.99 6.14 22.28
C ILE A 291 -14.14 5.41 21.60
N ILE A 292 -13.84 4.33 20.85
CA ILE A 292 -14.86 3.52 20.18
C ILE A 292 -15.88 2.98 21.20
N LYS A 293 -15.40 2.39 22.29
CA LYS A 293 -16.26 1.86 23.38
C LYS A 293 -17.08 2.95 24.05
N LYS A 294 -16.43 4.07 24.39
CA LYS A 294 -17.09 5.19 25.10
C LYS A 294 -18.27 5.77 24.32
N TYR A 295 -18.19 5.80 22.99
CA TYR A 295 -19.19 6.41 22.14
C TYR A 295 -20.01 5.38 21.32
N ASP A 296 -19.84 4.09 21.59
CA ASP A 296 -20.52 2.98 20.90
C ASP A 296 -20.46 3.10 19.37
N LEU A 297 -19.27 3.40 18.85
CA LEU A 297 -19.10 3.70 17.44
C LEU A 297 -18.99 2.46 16.55
N TYR A 298 -18.55 1.33 17.12
CA TYR A 298 -18.31 0.09 16.39
C TYR A 298 -18.33 -1.09 17.37
N HIS A 299 -19.04 -2.16 17.02
CA HIS A 299 -19.02 -3.39 17.81
C HIS A 299 -17.71 -4.14 17.58
N LEU A 300 -16.86 -4.14 18.60
CA LEU A 300 -15.54 -4.76 18.62
C LEU A 300 -15.63 -6.26 18.94
#